data_e78389ea7a79ee24cd234bfdc2b3fe6f
#
_entry.id   e78389ea7a79ee24cd234bfdc2b3fe6f
#
_cell.length_a   1.000
_cell.length_b   1.000
_cell.length_c   1.000
_cell.angle_alpha   90.00
_cell.angle_beta   90.00
_cell.angle_gamma   90.00
#
_symmetry.space_group_name_H-M   'P 1'
#
loop_
_entity.id
_entity.type
_entity.pdbx_description
1 polymer ?
#
loop_
_entity_poly.entity_id
_entity_poly.type
_entity_poly.pdbx_seq_one_letter_code
_entity_poly.pdbx_strand_id
1 'polypeptide(L)'
;MATRKAQEKRESEIQDRTAPPGDVVYEAIYREGEHELERRTSALTLSGLAAGLSMGFSLVTESLLRAHLPDAPWTPLITKFGYSLGFVIVILGRQQLFTKNTLTVILPLLKEWKVALLLNVARLWAVVLIANLLGAFIFAWLLAHTNLFDENIRRVFTEISMKSMAPDFVTILVRGALAGWLIALMVWLLPFAETGRLWVIIIIAYLVGLAELPHVIAGNVENFYLLSSGSISLGQAFGHFLVPSLIGNVIGGVALVAVGAHAEFTVADD
;
A
#
# COMPACT_ATOMS: atom_id res chain seq x y z
N MET A 1 37.55 24.90 27.09
CA MET A 1 37.45 24.17 25.81
C MET A 1 36.95 22.74 25.98
N ALA A 2 37.43 21.94 26.96
CA ALA A 2 37.01 20.56 27.19
C ALA A 2 35.51 20.42 27.55
N THR A 3 34.98 21.30 28.40
CA THR A 3 33.57 21.32 28.83
C THR A 3 32.61 21.60 27.68
N ARG A 4 32.94 22.46 26.75
CA ARG A 4 32.10 22.81 25.57
C ARG A 4 32.01 21.63 24.58
N LYS A 5 33.14 20.97 24.29
CA LYS A 5 33.15 19.74 23.46
C LYS A 5 32.37 18.58 24.09
N ALA A 6 32.42 18.43 25.42
CA ALA A 6 31.67 17.41 26.12
C ALA A 6 30.15 17.72 26.09
N GLN A 7 29.77 18.97 26.10
CA GLN A 7 28.40 19.42 26.04
C GLN A 7 27.83 19.27 24.62
N GLU A 8 28.57 19.67 23.59
CA GLU A 8 28.22 19.46 22.18
C GLU A 8 28.08 17.97 21.85
N LYS A 9 28.98 17.12 22.38
CA LYS A 9 28.86 15.65 22.21
C LYS A 9 27.61 15.10 22.87
N ARG A 10 27.27 15.54 24.08
CA ARG A 10 26.08 15.11 24.81
C ARG A 10 24.80 15.57 24.11
N GLU A 11 24.76 16.77 23.56
CA GLU A 11 23.64 17.28 22.77
C GLU A 11 23.44 16.47 21.49
N SER A 12 24.53 16.15 20.77
CA SER A 12 24.47 15.23 19.61
C SER A 12 23.96 13.84 20.00
N GLU A 13 24.44 13.26 21.11
CA GLU A 13 23.98 11.97 21.60
C GLU A 13 22.50 11.98 22.03
N ILE A 14 21.99 13.13 22.50
CA ILE A 14 20.56 13.31 22.83
C ILE A 14 19.75 13.42 21.54
N GLN A 15 20.20 14.23 20.57
CA GLN A 15 19.53 14.35 19.26
C GLN A 15 19.45 13.01 18.52
N ASP A 16 20.53 12.25 18.52
CA ASP A 16 20.58 10.91 17.89
C ASP A 16 19.61 9.89 18.53
N ARG A 17 19.15 10.15 19.77
CA ARG A 17 18.22 9.28 20.50
C ARG A 17 16.81 9.82 20.59
N THR A 18 16.60 11.05 20.17
CA THR A 18 15.28 11.67 20.16
C THR A 18 14.58 11.33 18.85
N ALA A 19 13.30 10.93 18.92
CA ALA A 19 12.51 10.75 17.71
C ALA A 19 12.46 12.04 16.90
N PRO A 20 12.55 11.97 15.56
CA PRO A 20 12.46 13.15 14.72
C PRO A 20 11.16 13.93 15.02
N PRO A 21 11.21 15.27 15.12
CA PRO A 21 10.01 16.07 15.23
C PRO A 21 9.05 15.85 14.05
N GLY A 22 7.75 16.08 14.27
CA GLY A 22 6.72 15.79 13.26
C GLY A 22 6.89 16.60 11.96
N ASP A 23 7.37 17.85 12.07
CA ASP A 23 7.70 18.72 10.93
C ASP A 23 8.83 18.14 10.06
N VAL A 24 9.83 17.51 10.66
CA VAL A 24 10.91 16.82 9.92
C VAL A 24 10.37 15.64 9.13
N VAL A 25 9.40 14.90 9.69
CA VAL A 25 8.75 13.80 8.98
C VAL A 25 7.89 14.32 7.84
N TYR A 26 7.10 15.36 8.09
CA TYR A 26 6.31 16.04 7.05
C TYR A 26 7.21 16.46 5.88
N GLU A 27 8.31 17.15 6.16
CA GLU A 27 9.24 17.63 5.15
C GLU A 27 9.91 16.47 4.38
N ALA A 28 10.23 15.35 5.06
CA ALA A 28 10.80 14.17 4.41
C ALA A 28 9.82 13.57 3.39
N ILE A 29 8.53 13.43 3.76
CA ILE A 29 7.49 12.89 2.87
C ILE A 29 7.17 13.89 1.75
N TYR A 30 7.14 15.17 2.06
CA TYR A 30 6.93 16.24 1.09
C TYR A 30 7.99 16.20 -0.03
N ARG A 31 9.28 16.15 0.33
CA ARG A 31 10.40 16.05 -0.63
C ARG A 31 10.36 14.74 -1.42
N GLU A 32 9.96 13.65 -0.79
CA GLU A 32 9.75 12.41 -1.53
C GLU A 32 8.65 12.58 -2.58
N GLY A 33 7.56 13.28 -2.25
CA GLY A 33 6.48 13.59 -3.17
C GLY A 33 6.93 14.44 -4.36
N GLU A 34 7.71 15.50 -4.13
CA GLU A 34 8.31 16.33 -5.20
C GLU A 34 9.17 15.47 -6.14
N HIS A 35 10.08 14.67 -5.57
CA HIS A 35 10.94 13.78 -6.35
C HIS A 35 10.14 12.77 -7.18
N GLU A 36 9.05 12.21 -6.63
CA GLU A 36 8.20 11.26 -7.37
C GLU A 36 7.47 11.94 -8.55
N LEU A 37 7.04 13.19 -8.39
CA LEU A 37 6.40 13.97 -9.45
C LEU A 37 7.34 14.31 -10.62
N GLU A 38 8.66 14.40 -10.37
CA GLU A 38 9.68 14.65 -11.38
C GLU A 38 10.06 13.39 -12.19
N ARG A 39 9.68 12.20 -11.72
CA ARG A 39 10.07 10.95 -12.39
C ARG A 39 9.47 10.82 -13.78
N ARG A 40 10.27 10.28 -14.68
CA ARG A 40 9.85 9.98 -16.07
C ARG A 40 8.74 8.93 -16.08
N THR A 41 7.78 9.07 -16.98
CA THR A 41 6.66 8.14 -17.14
C THR A 41 7.12 6.70 -17.33
N SER A 42 8.19 6.45 -18.11
CA SER A 42 8.73 5.09 -18.31
C SER A 42 9.25 4.47 -17.01
N ALA A 43 9.91 5.24 -16.15
CA ALA A 43 10.38 4.76 -14.86
C ALA A 43 9.23 4.44 -13.90
N LEU A 44 8.18 5.29 -13.88
CA LEU A 44 6.96 5.04 -13.13
C LEU A 44 6.25 3.77 -13.61
N THR A 45 6.13 3.58 -14.94
CA THR A 45 5.49 2.41 -15.55
C THR A 45 6.21 1.11 -15.19
N LEU A 46 7.55 1.05 -15.37
CA LEU A 46 8.31 -0.16 -15.08
C LEU A 46 8.29 -0.50 -13.59
N SER A 47 8.47 0.50 -12.74
CA SER A 47 8.43 0.31 -11.28
C SER A 47 7.02 -0.02 -10.78
N GLY A 48 5.98 0.56 -11.38
CA GLY A 48 4.59 0.23 -11.09
C GLY A 48 4.22 -1.19 -11.54
N LEU A 49 4.67 -1.62 -12.71
CA LEU A 49 4.46 -2.99 -13.19
C LEU A 49 5.12 -4.00 -12.23
N ALA A 50 6.37 -3.74 -11.83
CA ALA A 50 7.07 -4.56 -10.85
C ALA A 50 6.31 -4.64 -9.51
N ALA A 51 5.76 -3.51 -9.03
CA ALA A 51 4.96 -3.48 -7.80
C ALA A 51 3.69 -4.33 -7.93
N GLY A 52 2.96 -4.22 -9.04
CA GLY A 52 1.78 -5.04 -9.30
C GLY A 52 2.08 -6.55 -9.31
N LEU A 53 3.18 -6.95 -9.98
CA LEU A 53 3.66 -8.34 -9.95
C LEU A 53 4.04 -8.78 -8.53
N SER A 54 4.78 -7.95 -7.79
CA SER A 54 5.25 -8.26 -6.44
C SER A 54 4.09 -8.39 -5.44
N MET A 55 3.00 -7.63 -5.60
CA MET A 55 1.82 -7.76 -4.73
C MET A 55 1.15 -9.13 -4.85
N GLY A 56 1.32 -9.85 -5.95
CA GLY A 56 0.84 -11.22 -6.10
C GLY A 56 1.39 -12.20 -5.08
N PHE A 57 2.57 -11.95 -4.52
CA PHE A 57 3.13 -12.78 -3.46
C PHE A 57 2.37 -12.71 -2.14
N SER A 58 1.53 -11.69 -1.93
CA SER A 58 0.59 -11.65 -0.80
C SER A 58 -0.40 -12.81 -0.87
N LEU A 59 -1.09 -12.98 -1.99
CA LEU A 59 -2.02 -14.08 -2.21
C LEU A 59 -1.32 -15.44 -2.12
N VAL A 60 -0.16 -15.58 -2.77
CA VAL A 60 0.60 -16.84 -2.78
C VAL A 60 1.00 -17.25 -1.37
N THR A 61 1.59 -16.34 -0.60
CA THR A 61 2.12 -16.69 0.74
C THR A 61 0.98 -16.96 1.73
N GLU A 62 -0.09 -16.16 1.70
CA GLU A 62 -1.26 -16.42 2.53
C GLU A 62 -1.87 -17.79 2.20
N SER A 63 -1.98 -18.13 0.93
CA SER A 63 -2.55 -19.41 0.48
C SER A 63 -1.66 -20.59 0.83
N LEU A 64 -0.34 -20.45 0.71
CA LEU A 64 0.60 -21.49 1.15
C LEU A 64 0.49 -21.76 2.65
N LEU A 65 0.44 -20.70 3.47
CA LEU A 65 0.23 -20.85 4.90
C LEU A 65 -1.12 -21.52 5.21
N ARG A 66 -2.19 -21.09 4.52
CA ARG A 66 -3.53 -21.64 4.71
C ARG A 66 -3.64 -23.11 4.32
N ALA A 67 -2.97 -23.51 3.23
CA ALA A 67 -2.98 -24.89 2.75
C ALA A 67 -2.20 -25.87 3.67
N HIS A 68 -1.24 -25.38 4.45
CA HIS A 68 -0.41 -26.20 5.33
C HIS A 68 -0.80 -26.15 6.82
N LEU A 69 -1.77 -25.31 7.18
CA LEU A 69 -2.25 -25.20 8.56
C LEU A 69 -3.61 -25.88 8.73
N PRO A 70 -3.89 -26.45 9.91
CA PRO A 70 -5.19 -27.05 10.19
C PRO A 70 -6.30 -26.00 10.15
N ASP A 71 -7.53 -26.47 9.94
CA ASP A 71 -8.72 -25.62 10.01
C ASP A 71 -9.10 -25.40 11.48
N ALA A 72 -8.72 -24.22 12.01
CA ALA A 72 -8.91 -23.84 13.40
C ALA A 72 -9.23 -22.34 13.53
N PRO A 73 -9.91 -21.88 14.60
CA PRO A 73 -10.25 -20.46 14.79
C PRO A 73 -9.04 -19.51 14.80
N TRP A 74 -7.85 -19.98 15.17
CA TRP A 74 -6.61 -19.21 15.21
C TRP A 74 -5.85 -19.20 13.85
N THR A 75 -6.20 -20.07 12.89
CA THR A 75 -5.49 -20.18 11.61
C THR A 75 -5.40 -18.84 10.86
N PRO A 76 -6.46 -18.01 10.79
CA PRO A 76 -6.37 -16.69 10.15
C PRO A 76 -5.33 -15.78 10.81
N LEU A 77 -5.10 -15.91 12.13
CA LEU A 77 -4.10 -15.11 12.83
C LEU A 77 -2.67 -15.38 12.33
N ILE A 78 -2.41 -16.57 11.81
CA ILE A 78 -1.11 -16.93 11.24
C ILE A 78 -1.08 -16.68 9.73
N THR A 79 -2.12 -17.10 9.00
CA THR A 79 -2.10 -17.03 7.54
C THR A 79 -2.05 -15.60 7.02
N LYS A 80 -2.66 -14.64 7.73
CA LYS A 80 -2.66 -13.22 7.37
C LYS A 80 -1.28 -12.56 7.46
N PHE A 81 -0.29 -13.14 8.15
CA PHE A 81 1.10 -12.71 8.00
C PHE A 81 1.61 -12.85 6.55
N GLY A 82 1.14 -13.87 5.84
CA GLY A 82 1.46 -14.07 4.42
C GLY A 82 1.02 -12.90 3.54
N TYR A 83 -0.09 -12.27 3.87
CA TYR A 83 -0.57 -11.08 3.17
C TYR A 83 0.45 -9.93 3.18
N SER A 84 1.25 -9.81 4.25
CA SER A 84 2.26 -8.74 4.39
C SER A 84 3.42 -8.86 3.40
N LEU A 85 3.69 -10.05 2.82
CA LEU A 85 4.92 -10.26 2.03
C LEU A 85 5.00 -9.38 0.78
N GLY A 86 3.89 -9.23 0.05
CA GLY A 86 3.85 -8.34 -1.12
C GLY A 86 4.18 -6.89 -0.75
N PHE A 87 3.66 -6.40 0.38
CA PHE A 87 3.96 -5.05 0.89
C PHE A 87 5.43 -4.91 1.28
N VAL A 88 6.00 -5.90 1.96
CA VAL A 88 7.44 -5.90 2.32
C VAL A 88 8.30 -5.77 1.07
N ILE A 89 8.05 -6.58 0.03
CA ILE A 89 8.80 -6.54 -1.22
C ILE A 89 8.65 -5.18 -1.91
N VAL A 90 7.42 -4.68 -2.03
CA VAL A 90 7.12 -3.43 -2.75
C VAL A 90 7.73 -2.22 -2.04
N ILE A 91 7.54 -2.11 -0.72
CA ILE A 91 7.94 -0.93 0.05
C ILE A 91 9.46 -0.90 0.26
N LEU A 92 10.08 -2.02 0.71
CA LEU A 92 11.53 -2.09 0.88
C LEU A 92 12.26 -2.08 -0.48
N GLY A 93 11.65 -2.66 -1.52
CA GLY A 93 12.14 -2.59 -2.89
C GLY A 93 11.94 -1.22 -3.56
N ARG A 94 11.37 -0.22 -2.86
CA ARG A 94 11.08 1.13 -3.38
C ARG A 94 10.33 1.13 -4.72
N GLN A 95 9.47 0.14 -4.91
CA GLN A 95 8.63 0.05 -6.10
C GLN A 95 7.45 1.03 -6.01
N GLN A 96 6.93 1.44 -7.17
CA GLN A 96 5.85 2.41 -7.26
C GLN A 96 4.50 1.76 -6.96
N LEU A 97 3.97 2.00 -5.77
CA LEU A 97 2.66 1.55 -5.34
C LEU A 97 1.66 2.72 -5.34
N PHE A 98 0.54 2.55 -6.01
CA PHE A 98 -0.49 3.60 -6.15
C PHE A 98 -0.95 4.15 -4.80
N THR A 99 -1.26 3.29 -3.84
CA THR A 99 -1.76 3.68 -2.51
C THR A 99 -0.72 4.42 -1.66
N LYS A 100 0.59 4.21 -1.87
CA LYS A 100 1.62 5.05 -1.28
C LYS A 100 1.53 6.49 -1.81
N ASN A 101 1.28 6.62 -3.10
CA ASN A 101 1.21 7.91 -3.78
C ASN A 101 -0.09 8.68 -3.48
N THR A 102 -1.07 8.08 -2.81
CA THR A 102 -2.25 8.84 -2.34
C THR A 102 -1.93 9.77 -1.17
N LEU A 103 -0.82 9.58 -0.47
CA LEU A 103 -0.29 10.51 0.52
C LEU A 103 0.83 11.36 -0.06
N THR A 104 1.91 10.74 -0.57
CA THR A 104 3.18 11.43 -0.85
C THR A 104 3.05 12.58 -1.84
N VAL A 105 2.35 12.38 -2.97
CA VAL A 105 2.24 13.42 -4.02
C VAL A 105 1.13 14.43 -3.76
N ILE A 106 0.27 14.20 -2.77
CA ILE A 106 -0.79 15.13 -2.40
C ILE A 106 -0.25 16.25 -1.49
N LEU A 107 0.76 15.98 -0.65
CA LEU A 107 1.36 17.01 0.21
C LEU A 107 1.92 18.20 -0.59
N PRO A 108 2.73 18.02 -1.66
CA PRO A 108 3.12 19.13 -2.53
C PRO A 108 1.94 19.88 -3.15
N LEU A 109 0.89 19.15 -3.57
CA LEU A 109 -0.31 19.77 -4.17
C LEU A 109 -1.09 20.64 -3.17
N LEU A 110 -1.19 20.21 -1.91
CA LEU A 110 -1.86 20.98 -0.85
C LEU A 110 -1.08 22.25 -0.48
N LYS A 111 0.25 22.14 -0.44
CA LYS A 111 1.13 23.28 -0.12
C LYS A 111 1.16 24.32 -1.26
N GLU A 112 1.22 23.85 -2.51
CA GLU A 112 1.28 24.70 -3.69
C GLU A 112 0.18 24.39 -4.69
N TRP A 113 -1.01 24.92 -4.46
CA TRP A 113 -2.15 24.68 -5.36
C TRP A 113 -1.93 25.32 -6.73
N LYS A 114 -1.48 24.52 -7.70
CA LYS A 114 -1.27 24.89 -9.09
C LYS A 114 -1.89 23.86 -10.03
N VAL A 115 -2.58 24.31 -11.09
CA VAL A 115 -3.21 23.39 -12.08
C VAL A 115 -2.16 22.48 -12.75
N ALA A 116 -0.98 23.00 -13.04
CA ALA A 116 0.11 22.21 -13.61
C ALA A 116 0.54 21.05 -12.67
N LEU A 117 0.59 21.31 -11.37
CA LEU A 117 0.92 20.30 -10.36
C LEU A 117 -0.19 19.26 -10.23
N LEU A 118 -1.46 19.69 -10.24
CA LEU A 118 -2.63 18.79 -10.25
C LEU A 118 -2.59 17.85 -11.46
N LEU A 119 -2.29 18.37 -12.66
CA LEU A 119 -2.15 17.54 -13.86
C LEU A 119 -0.99 16.55 -13.75
N ASN A 120 0.11 16.93 -13.11
CA ASN A 120 1.25 16.05 -12.88
C ASN A 120 0.91 14.94 -11.87
N VAL A 121 0.17 15.26 -10.79
CA VAL A 121 -0.37 14.26 -9.86
C VAL A 121 -1.31 13.30 -10.58
N ALA A 122 -2.24 13.79 -11.37
CA ALA A 122 -3.16 12.98 -12.16
C ALA A 122 -2.43 12.04 -13.14
N ARG A 123 -1.39 12.56 -13.82
CA ARG A 123 -0.51 11.75 -14.66
C ARG A 123 0.14 10.61 -13.88
N LEU A 124 0.78 10.93 -12.74
CA LEU A 124 1.47 9.94 -11.92
C LEU A 124 0.49 8.88 -11.42
N TRP A 125 -0.67 9.30 -10.90
CA TRP A 125 -1.70 8.38 -10.42
C TRP A 125 -2.20 7.45 -11.52
N ALA A 126 -2.52 7.98 -12.70
CA ALA A 126 -2.99 7.19 -13.82
C ALA A 126 -1.92 6.16 -14.28
N VAL A 127 -0.67 6.61 -14.45
CA VAL A 127 0.43 5.74 -14.90
C VAL A 127 0.70 4.63 -13.89
N VAL A 128 0.82 4.97 -12.61
CA VAL A 128 1.16 3.98 -11.57
C VAL A 128 -0.01 3.02 -11.34
N LEU A 129 -1.26 3.52 -11.28
CA LEU A 129 -2.44 2.67 -11.12
C LEU A 129 -2.56 1.65 -12.25
N ILE A 130 -2.50 2.11 -13.51
CA ILE A 130 -2.59 1.23 -14.68
C ILE A 130 -1.45 0.21 -14.67
N ALA A 131 -0.22 0.62 -14.38
CA ALA A 131 0.93 -0.27 -14.32
C ALA A 131 0.80 -1.31 -13.20
N ASN A 132 0.35 -0.90 -12.00
CA ASN A 132 0.10 -1.81 -10.89
C ASN A 132 -0.99 -2.84 -11.24
N LEU A 133 -2.14 -2.38 -11.78
CA LEU A 133 -3.23 -3.28 -12.16
C LEU A 133 -2.82 -4.25 -13.27
N LEU A 134 -2.04 -3.78 -14.25
CA LEU A 134 -1.49 -4.66 -15.29
C LEU A 134 -0.56 -5.72 -14.70
N GLY A 135 0.34 -5.36 -13.79
CA GLY A 135 1.20 -6.30 -13.09
C GLY A 135 0.41 -7.32 -12.27
N ALA A 136 -0.59 -6.86 -11.53
CA ALA A 136 -1.50 -7.71 -10.76
C ALA A 136 -2.28 -8.68 -11.68
N PHE A 137 -2.77 -8.19 -12.83
CA PHE A 137 -3.45 -9.03 -13.80
C PHE A 137 -2.53 -10.11 -14.41
N ILE A 138 -1.32 -9.73 -14.84
CA ILE A 138 -0.35 -10.68 -15.39
C ILE A 138 -0.03 -11.78 -14.37
N PHE A 139 0.22 -11.41 -13.12
CA PHE A 139 0.53 -12.37 -12.05
C PHE A 139 -0.67 -13.30 -11.78
N ALA A 140 -1.86 -12.74 -11.64
CA ALA A 140 -3.10 -13.48 -11.42
C ALA A 140 -3.42 -14.44 -12.60
N TRP A 141 -3.20 -13.98 -13.83
CA TRP A 141 -3.38 -14.79 -15.02
C TRP A 141 -2.41 -15.99 -15.05
N LEU A 142 -1.15 -15.77 -14.67
CA LEU A 142 -0.17 -16.85 -14.53
C LEU A 142 -0.62 -17.88 -13.50
N LEU A 143 -1.12 -17.46 -12.33
CA LEU A 143 -1.63 -18.37 -11.31
C LEU A 143 -2.84 -19.18 -11.80
N ALA A 144 -3.72 -18.57 -12.58
CA ALA A 144 -4.93 -19.21 -13.08
C ALA A 144 -4.67 -20.22 -14.21
N HIS A 145 -3.70 -19.94 -15.11
CA HIS A 145 -3.51 -20.70 -16.36
C HIS A 145 -2.29 -21.60 -16.36
N THR A 146 -1.51 -21.64 -15.28
CA THR A 146 -0.33 -22.50 -15.21
C THR A 146 -0.45 -23.48 -14.03
N ASN A 147 0.30 -24.59 -14.12
CA ASN A 147 0.39 -25.58 -13.06
C ASN A 147 1.56 -25.31 -12.09
N LEU A 148 1.82 -24.03 -11.76
CA LEU A 148 2.86 -23.64 -10.81
C LEU A 148 2.57 -24.16 -9.40
N PHE A 149 1.30 -24.30 -9.06
CA PHE A 149 0.85 -24.80 -7.77
C PHE A 149 -0.12 -25.97 -7.96
N ASP A 150 -0.13 -26.88 -7.00
CA ASP A 150 -1.04 -28.02 -7.00
C ASP A 150 -2.52 -27.60 -6.82
N GLU A 151 -3.43 -28.54 -7.03
CA GLU A 151 -4.88 -28.30 -7.00
C GLU A 151 -5.37 -27.83 -5.61
N ASN A 152 -4.75 -28.30 -4.52
CA ASN A 152 -5.12 -27.87 -3.18
C ASN A 152 -4.81 -26.38 -2.96
N ILE A 153 -3.64 -25.91 -3.36
CA ILE A 153 -3.26 -24.50 -3.25
C ILE A 153 -4.13 -23.63 -4.19
N ARG A 154 -4.41 -24.08 -5.40
CA ARG A 154 -5.30 -23.38 -6.34
C ARG A 154 -6.73 -23.24 -5.80
N ARG A 155 -7.24 -24.25 -5.10
CA ARG A 155 -8.51 -24.17 -4.38
C ARG A 155 -8.45 -23.07 -3.31
N VAL A 156 -7.38 -23.00 -2.54
CA VAL A 156 -7.21 -21.96 -1.51
C VAL A 156 -7.11 -20.56 -2.13
N PHE A 157 -6.44 -20.39 -3.29
CA PHE A 157 -6.51 -19.10 -4.03
C PHE A 157 -7.95 -18.70 -4.30
N THR A 158 -8.77 -19.63 -4.77
CA THR A 158 -10.19 -19.37 -5.06
C THR A 158 -10.97 -19.02 -3.79
N GLU A 159 -10.78 -19.76 -2.69
CA GLU A 159 -11.46 -19.52 -1.42
C GLU A 159 -11.16 -18.14 -0.85
N ILE A 160 -9.88 -17.75 -0.80
CA ILE A 160 -9.44 -16.42 -0.33
C ILE A 160 -10.02 -15.32 -1.22
N SER A 161 -9.90 -15.48 -2.53
CA SER A 161 -10.36 -14.50 -3.50
C SER A 161 -11.88 -14.31 -3.48
N MET A 162 -12.66 -15.39 -3.36
CA MET A 162 -14.12 -15.30 -3.25
C MET A 162 -14.55 -14.61 -1.96
N LYS A 163 -13.82 -14.83 -0.85
CA LYS A 163 -14.10 -14.18 0.42
C LYS A 163 -13.88 -12.67 0.34
N SER A 164 -12.83 -12.21 -0.33
CA SER A 164 -12.56 -10.79 -0.49
C SER A 164 -13.60 -10.04 -1.32
N MET A 165 -14.27 -10.75 -2.24
CA MET A 165 -15.34 -10.21 -3.09
C MET A 165 -16.76 -10.36 -2.50
N ALA A 166 -16.94 -11.02 -1.37
CA ALA A 166 -18.25 -11.26 -0.78
C ALA A 166 -18.98 -10.00 -0.28
N PRO A 167 -18.31 -8.97 0.28
CA PRO A 167 -18.99 -7.76 0.75
C PRO A 167 -19.62 -6.96 -0.41
N ASP A 168 -20.67 -6.21 -0.11
CA ASP A 168 -21.32 -5.30 -1.07
C ASP A 168 -20.45 -4.06 -1.38
N PHE A 169 -20.85 -3.31 -2.41
CA PHE A 169 -20.14 -2.12 -2.89
C PHE A 169 -19.83 -1.10 -1.79
N VAL A 170 -20.81 -0.78 -0.95
CA VAL A 170 -20.65 0.25 0.11
C VAL A 170 -19.69 -0.27 1.18
N THR A 171 -19.82 -1.52 1.57
CA THR A 171 -18.91 -2.17 2.52
C THR A 171 -17.48 -2.19 2.00
N ILE A 172 -17.26 -2.55 0.72
CA ILE A 172 -15.93 -2.50 0.08
C ILE A 172 -15.38 -1.07 0.08
N LEU A 173 -16.20 -0.07 -0.24
CA LEU A 173 -15.80 1.33 -0.27
C LEU A 173 -15.35 1.82 1.13
N VAL A 174 -16.19 1.61 2.16
CA VAL A 174 -15.92 2.09 3.52
C VAL A 174 -14.70 1.37 4.12
N ARG A 175 -14.63 0.04 4.01
CA ARG A 175 -13.45 -0.73 4.44
C ARG A 175 -12.22 -0.35 3.62
N GLY A 176 -12.38 -0.06 2.33
CA GLY A 176 -11.32 0.47 1.47
C GLY A 176 -10.78 1.81 1.97
N ALA A 177 -11.63 2.71 2.49
CA ALA A 177 -11.16 3.96 3.10
C ALA A 177 -10.28 3.70 4.34
N LEU A 178 -10.64 2.74 5.18
CA LEU A 178 -9.79 2.32 6.30
C LEU A 178 -8.46 1.71 5.83
N ALA A 179 -8.47 0.90 4.77
CA ALA A 179 -7.25 0.36 4.18
C ALA A 179 -6.33 1.48 3.67
N GLY A 180 -6.88 2.41 2.89
CA GLY A 180 -6.14 3.58 2.38
C GLY A 180 -5.53 4.41 3.49
N TRP A 181 -6.27 4.64 4.57
CA TRP A 181 -5.79 5.34 5.76
C TRP A 181 -4.62 4.60 6.42
N LEU A 182 -4.74 3.29 6.66
CA LEU A 182 -3.66 2.50 7.26
C LEU A 182 -2.40 2.49 6.40
N ILE A 183 -2.53 2.39 5.08
CA ILE A 183 -1.37 2.46 4.18
C ILE A 183 -0.74 3.85 4.20
N ALA A 184 -1.53 4.93 4.24
CA ALA A 184 -1.00 6.27 4.37
C ALA A 184 -0.30 6.48 5.73
N LEU A 185 -0.87 5.97 6.84
CA LEU A 185 -0.20 5.94 8.14
C LEU A 185 1.10 5.13 8.12
N MET A 186 1.14 4.00 7.42
CA MET A 186 2.39 3.25 7.23
C MET A 186 3.45 4.12 6.57
N VAL A 187 3.11 4.83 5.50
CA VAL A 187 4.04 5.74 4.80
C VAL A 187 4.50 6.86 5.73
N TRP A 188 3.60 7.40 6.55
CA TRP A 188 3.92 8.42 7.56
C TRP A 188 4.87 7.94 8.64
N LEU A 189 4.75 6.68 9.07
CA LEU A 189 5.58 6.09 10.13
C LEU A 189 6.97 5.66 9.64
N LEU A 190 7.16 5.38 8.35
CA LEU A 190 8.41 4.85 7.80
C LEU A 190 9.65 5.74 8.04
N PRO A 191 9.59 7.09 7.96
CA PRO A 191 10.73 7.95 8.29
C PRO A 191 11.21 7.80 9.74
N PHE A 192 10.28 7.59 10.70
CA PHE A 192 10.61 7.37 12.12
C PHE A 192 11.20 5.99 12.40
N ALA A 193 10.88 5.02 11.55
CA ALA A 193 11.09 3.61 11.91
C ALA A 193 12.54 3.13 11.74
N GLU A 194 13.42 3.90 11.09
CA GLU A 194 14.82 3.55 10.83
C GLU A 194 15.06 2.04 10.62
N THR A 195 15.55 1.34 11.65
CA THR A 195 15.76 -0.12 11.63
C THR A 195 14.47 -0.92 11.79
N GLY A 196 13.39 -0.29 12.24
CA GLY A 196 12.07 -0.91 12.46
C GLY A 196 11.16 -0.94 11.23
N ARG A 197 11.58 -0.43 10.07
CA ARG A 197 10.73 -0.33 8.85
C ARG A 197 10.05 -1.63 8.48
N LEU A 198 10.76 -2.74 8.56
CA LEU A 198 10.19 -4.07 8.29
C LEU A 198 8.99 -4.37 9.19
N TRP A 199 9.10 -4.09 10.48
CA TRP A 199 8.03 -4.34 11.44
C TRP A 199 6.82 -3.43 11.23
N VAL A 200 7.03 -2.16 10.92
CA VAL A 200 5.93 -1.23 10.59
C VAL A 200 5.15 -1.74 9.38
N ILE A 201 5.85 -2.18 8.33
CA ILE A 201 5.20 -2.73 7.12
C ILE A 201 4.42 -4.00 7.47
N ILE A 202 5.04 -4.94 8.18
CA ILE A 202 4.39 -6.21 8.54
C ILE A 202 3.16 -5.95 9.41
N ILE A 203 3.25 -5.15 10.46
CA ILE A 203 2.14 -4.92 11.40
C ILE A 203 0.95 -4.26 10.69
N ILE A 204 1.20 -3.21 9.92
CA ILE A 204 0.12 -2.50 9.21
C ILE A 204 -0.49 -3.37 8.12
N ALA A 205 0.32 -4.02 7.29
CA ALA A 205 -0.19 -4.91 6.24
C ALA A 205 -0.92 -6.13 6.84
N TYR A 206 -0.41 -6.69 7.94
CA TYR A 206 -1.10 -7.75 8.69
C TYR A 206 -2.47 -7.30 9.18
N LEU A 207 -2.58 -6.10 9.76
CA LEU A 207 -3.85 -5.54 10.21
C LEU A 207 -4.83 -5.37 9.04
N VAL A 208 -4.36 -4.84 7.90
CA VAL A 208 -5.16 -4.72 6.67
C VAL A 208 -5.70 -6.09 6.23
N GLY A 209 -4.84 -7.11 6.21
CA GLY A 209 -5.22 -8.48 5.85
C GLY A 209 -6.17 -9.12 6.87
N LEU A 210 -5.89 -8.98 8.18
CA LEU A 210 -6.68 -9.60 9.26
C LEU A 210 -8.09 -9.01 9.35
N ALA A 211 -8.21 -7.69 9.18
CA ALA A 211 -9.49 -6.99 9.17
C ALA A 211 -10.22 -7.07 7.82
N GLU A 212 -9.65 -7.79 6.84
CA GLU A 212 -10.22 -7.96 5.48
C GLU A 212 -10.56 -6.61 4.83
N LEU A 213 -9.63 -5.65 4.94
CA LEU A 213 -9.80 -4.32 4.36
C LEU A 213 -9.35 -4.33 2.90
N PRO A 214 -10.23 -3.97 1.94
CA PRO A 214 -9.90 -4.02 0.52
C PRO A 214 -8.78 -3.04 0.16
N HIS A 215 -7.66 -3.58 -0.33
CA HIS A 215 -6.57 -2.79 -0.90
C HIS A 215 -6.60 -2.90 -2.42
N VAL A 216 -6.65 -1.76 -3.11
CA VAL A 216 -6.90 -1.71 -4.56
C VAL A 216 -5.92 -2.50 -5.41
N ILE A 217 -4.66 -2.68 -5.00
CA ILE A 217 -3.69 -3.46 -5.78
C ILE A 217 -3.63 -4.92 -5.32
N ALA A 218 -3.43 -5.19 -4.02
CA ALA A 218 -3.38 -6.55 -3.50
C ALA A 218 -4.70 -7.31 -3.74
N GLY A 219 -5.83 -6.70 -3.41
CA GLY A 219 -7.15 -7.31 -3.62
C GLY A 219 -7.50 -7.47 -5.11
N ASN A 220 -6.91 -6.65 -6.01
CA ASN A 220 -7.10 -6.89 -7.44
C ASN A 220 -6.24 -8.05 -7.98
N VAL A 221 -5.21 -8.53 -7.31
CA VAL A 221 -4.60 -9.83 -7.64
C VAL A 221 -5.63 -10.96 -7.44
N GLU A 222 -6.33 -10.95 -6.30
CA GLU A 222 -7.39 -11.91 -5.97
C GLU A 222 -8.57 -11.82 -6.96
N ASN A 223 -9.03 -10.59 -7.20
CA ASN A 223 -10.10 -10.27 -8.15
C ASN A 223 -9.76 -10.73 -9.58
N PHE A 224 -8.57 -10.43 -10.07
CA PHE A 224 -8.11 -10.85 -11.39
C PHE A 224 -7.83 -12.34 -11.50
N TYR A 225 -7.48 -13.02 -10.41
CA TYR A 225 -7.41 -14.47 -10.37
C TYR A 225 -8.77 -15.09 -10.66
N LEU A 226 -9.86 -14.62 -9.99
CA LEU A 226 -11.21 -15.07 -10.24
C LEU A 226 -11.68 -14.73 -11.66
N LEU A 227 -11.36 -13.55 -12.15
CA LEU A 227 -11.67 -13.16 -13.53
C LEU A 227 -10.97 -14.07 -14.55
N SER A 228 -9.68 -14.33 -14.35
CA SER A 228 -8.86 -15.16 -15.25
C SER A 228 -9.27 -16.63 -15.22
N SER A 229 -9.76 -17.13 -14.07
CA SER A 229 -10.30 -18.49 -13.93
C SER A 229 -11.75 -18.61 -14.44
N GLY A 230 -12.37 -17.52 -14.89
CA GLY A 230 -13.77 -17.50 -15.33
C GLY A 230 -14.80 -17.60 -14.21
N SER A 231 -14.39 -17.43 -12.96
CA SER A 231 -15.27 -17.52 -11.79
C SER A 231 -16.17 -16.29 -11.63
N ILE A 232 -15.78 -15.15 -12.19
CA ILE A 232 -16.53 -13.88 -12.16
C ILE A 232 -16.50 -13.20 -13.52
N SER A 233 -17.48 -12.31 -13.76
CA SER A 233 -17.58 -11.49 -14.97
C SER A 233 -16.70 -10.23 -14.87
N LEU A 234 -16.43 -9.57 -16.04
CA LEU A 234 -15.80 -8.25 -16.09
C LEU A 234 -16.56 -7.21 -15.28
N GLY A 235 -17.90 -7.21 -15.34
CA GLY A 235 -18.73 -6.29 -14.56
C GLY A 235 -18.53 -6.43 -13.05
N GLN A 236 -18.42 -7.67 -12.57
CA GLN A 236 -18.10 -7.95 -11.16
C GLN A 236 -16.68 -7.52 -10.81
N ALA A 237 -15.69 -7.85 -11.64
CA ALA A 237 -14.32 -7.50 -11.39
C ALA A 237 -14.12 -5.98 -11.28
N PHE A 238 -14.64 -5.22 -12.22
CA PHE A 238 -14.46 -3.77 -12.27
C PHE A 238 -15.48 -3.02 -11.41
N GLY A 239 -16.78 -3.31 -11.56
CA GLY A 239 -17.85 -2.56 -10.92
C GLY A 239 -18.03 -2.89 -9.45
N HIS A 240 -17.93 -4.16 -9.09
CA HIS A 240 -18.19 -4.59 -7.71
C HIS A 240 -16.97 -4.47 -6.79
N PHE A 241 -15.74 -4.68 -7.30
CA PHE A 241 -14.55 -4.68 -6.45
C PHE A 241 -13.58 -3.53 -6.75
N LEU A 242 -13.09 -3.39 -8.01
CA LEU A 242 -12.04 -2.43 -8.32
C LEU A 242 -12.49 -0.99 -8.04
N VAL A 243 -13.66 -0.58 -8.53
CA VAL A 243 -14.13 0.81 -8.37
C VAL A 243 -14.32 1.19 -6.90
N PRO A 244 -15.08 0.45 -6.06
CA PRO A 244 -15.26 0.86 -4.67
C PRO A 244 -13.97 0.78 -3.84
N SER A 245 -13.10 -0.21 -4.06
CA SER A 245 -11.81 -0.28 -3.39
C SER A 245 -10.88 0.87 -3.77
N LEU A 246 -10.85 1.27 -5.06
CA LEU A 246 -10.07 2.41 -5.53
C LEU A 246 -10.56 3.71 -4.89
N ILE A 247 -11.86 3.99 -4.96
CA ILE A 247 -12.44 5.21 -4.38
C ILE A 247 -12.18 5.24 -2.87
N GLY A 248 -12.44 4.13 -2.18
CA GLY A 248 -12.18 4.03 -0.74
C GLY A 248 -10.73 4.30 -0.40
N ASN A 249 -9.78 3.62 -1.07
CA ASN A 249 -8.35 3.80 -0.78
C ASN A 249 -7.88 5.25 -1.05
N VAL A 250 -8.39 5.91 -2.10
CA VAL A 250 -8.09 7.32 -2.36
C VAL A 250 -8.64 8.22 -1.26
N ILE A 251 -9.91 8.04 -0.86
CA ILE A 251 -10.51 8.81 0.24
C ILE A 251 -9.69 8.63 1.52
N GLY A 252 -9.35 7.39 1.88
CA GLY A 252 -8.57 7.10 3.09
C GLY A 252 -7.18 7.70 3.07
N GLY A 253 -6.46 7.55 1.95
CA GLY A 253 -5.09 8.07 1.82
C GLY A 253 -5.02 9.59 1.77
N VAL A 254 -5.93 10.24 1.02
CA VAL A 254 -5.90 11.69 0.82
C VAL A 254 -6.58 12.45 1.94
N ALA A 255 -7.85 12.14 2.22
CA ALA A 255 -8.65 13.00 3.11
C ALA A 255 -8.30 12.82 4.59
N LEU A 256 -7.98 11.61 5.02
CA LEU A 256 -7.81 11.31 6.44
C LEU A 256 -6.38 11.59 6.95
N VAL A 257 -5.38 11.45 6.10
CA VAL A 257 -3.98 11.62 6.52
C VAL A 257 -3.34 12.85 5.90
N ALA A 258 -3.37 13.00 4.56
CA ALA A 258 -2.70 14.12 3.90
C ALA A 258 -3.26 15.47 4.35
N VAL A 259 -4.59 15.61 4.44
CA VAL A 259 -5.23 16.86 4.89
C VAL A 259 -4.96 17.09 6.39
N GLY A 260 -5.08 16.06 7.24
CA GLY A 260 -4.80 16.16 8.67
C GLY A 260 -3.35 16.57 8.93
N ALA A 261 -2.39 15.89 8.31
CA ALA A 261 -0.98 16.22 8.46
C ALA A 261 -0.66 17.63 7.94
N HIS A 262 -1.24 18.04 6.80
CA HIS A 262 -1.05 19.39 6.30
C HIS A 262 -1.60 20.46 7.26
N ALA A 263 -2.80 20.26 7.82
CA ALA A 263 -3.39 21.19 8.78
C ALA A 263 -2.54 21.32 10.05
N GLU A 264 -2.01 20.22 10.57
CA GLU A 264 -1.22 20.22 11.80
C GLU A 264 0.11 20.97 11.64
N PHE A 265 0.83 20.77 10.52
CA PHE A 265 2.20 21.27 10.36
C PHE A 265 2.33 22.53 9.49
N THR A 266 1.27 23.01 8.87
CA THR A 266 1.30 24.22 8.03
C THR A 266 0.45 25.35 8.63
N VAL A 267 -0.72 25.03 9.20
CA VAL A 267 -1.63 26.04 9.76
C VAL A 267 -1.23 26.41 11.19
N ALA A 268 -0.48 25.57 11.91
CA ALA A 268 0.00 25.87 13.26
C ALA A 268 1.19 26.87 13.30
N ASP A 269 1.82 27.14 12.15
CA ASP A 269 2.93 28.10 12.04
C ASP A 269 2.48 29.55 11.70
N ASP A 270 1.17 29.77 11.43
CA ASP A 270 0.55 31.09 11.25
C ASP A 270 -0.12 31.57 12.56
#